data_390af58766c4aae3afc76f6fb6fc747a
#
_entry.id   390af58766c4aae3afc76f6fb6fc747a
#
_cell.length_a   1.000
_cell.length_b   1.000
_cell.length_c   1.000
_cell.angle_alpha   90.00
_cell.angle_beta   90.00
_cell.angle_gamma   90.00
#
_symmetry.space_group_name_H-M   'P 1'
#
loop_
_entity.id
_entity.type
_entity.pdbx_description
1 polymer ?
#
loop_
_entity_poly.entity_id
_entity_poly.type
_entity_poly.pdbx_seq_one_letter_code
_entity_poly.pdbx_strand_id
1 'polypeptide(L)'
;MIPDKSVNWYVDYNFDNISMKTGLPVGTLRIPAFLIHNEKAEVGARVILKKSMEQFKSGLMELLRQNPYVFEYIDGADSAEDLEEILITSATELEFWVRTPEDKADKEQLSTSQELKEQYWKRTYGPVRTALEKTLEILDCYGIEMEMGHKEVGGVKSKITRTGNHDHIMEQLEIDWKYSNAMQAADNEKQVKYVVRDVFNQFGLSTTFMAKPVEGVAGSGEHTHLGVSARTKSGKVISLFAAAEPKKDFLNPIGFGGLMGILKNYEVINPFVSPSLDALNRLKPGYEAPVCIVTSLGHSAHEPSRNRTILIGLVRDERKPLATRFELRSPNPKSNTYLILASSYMAMLDGIRSALEAKKTPKELEKSISKTLGEEDFYLEKEREYRTEKDVFEDFTEEERNARFGAAPATVWENLRGFTKYPEKVAAISGDGVFSEASIESYTVYALTQWKTELHNRTIPEYMRDIRGYVKLHGDDATDYDIDNWEKITSLKYEIAKSSLSKKCLLARVKEALDCGDLQRASDLQLELQSKMSMLRNLYSTYRKNLF
;
A
#
# COMPACT_ATOMS: atom_id res chain seq x y z
N MET A 1 -4.96 -19.49 22.57
CA MET A 1 -4.88 -19.43 21.09
C MET A 1 -5.54 -20.67 20.52
N ILE A 2 -6.30 -20.53 19.44
CA ILE A 2 -6.90 -21.65 18.69
C ILE A 2 -6.17 -21.73 17.34
N PRO A 3 -5.51 -22.87 17.00
CA PRO A 3 -4.90 -23.05 15.69
C PRO A 3 -5.92 -22.92 14.56
N ASP A 4 -5.53 -22.22 13.49
CA ASP A 4 -6.34 -22.15 12.28
C ASP A 4 -6.01 -23.35 11.38
N LYS A 5 -7.01 -24.20 11.15
CA LYS A 5 -6.89 -25.40 10.31
C LYS A 5 -7.24 -25.13 8.85
N SER A 6 -7.72 -23.93 8.53
CA SER A 6 -8.15 -23.55 7.18
C SER A 6 -7.01 -23.01 6.31
N VAL A 7 -5.80 -22.86 6.89
CA VAL A 7 -4.60 -22.34 6.22
C VAL A 7 -3.41 -23.26 6.43
N ASN A 8 -2.36 -23.06 5.66
CA ASN A 8 -1.16 -23.85 5.72
C ASN A 8 -0.37 -23.58 7.01
N TRP A 9 0.14 -24.64 7.63
CA TRP A 9 1.17 -24.59 8.65
C TRP A 9 2.50 -24.93 7.98
N TYR A 10 3.58 -24.28 8.40
CA TYR A 10 4.89 -24.53 7.80
C TYR A 10 6.01 -24.61 8.84
N VAL A 11 7.09 -25.28 8.46
CA VAL A 11 8.30 -25.35 9.28
C VAL A 11 9.26 -24.26 8.80
N ASP A 12 9.46 -23.25 9.65
CA ASP A 12 10.41 -22.17 9.45
C ASP A 12 11.82 -22.67 9.80
N TYR A 13 12.67 -22.88 8.79
CA TYR A 13 14.01 -23.41 8.96
C TYR A 13 15.02 -22.28 9.18
N ASN A 14 15.75 -22.37 10.30
CA ASN A 14 16.91 -21.53 10.55
C ASN A 14 18.16 -22.19 9.94
N PHE A 15 18.52 -21.79 8.73
CA PHE A 15 19.67 -22.34 7.99
C PHE A 15 21.03 -22.02 8.62
N ASP A 16 21.10 -21.03 9.53
CA ASP A 16 22.31 -20.70 10.29
C ASP A 16 22.47 -21.57 11.55
N ASN A 17 21.44 -22.34 11.93
CA ASN A 17 21.44 -23.21 13.09
C ASN A 17 21.33 -24.67 12.69
N ILE A 18 22.46 -25.33 12.53
CA ILE A 18 22.52 -26.76 12.19
C ILE A 18 22.47 -27.61 13.47
N SER A 19 21.50 -28.51 13.54
CA SER A 19 21.37 -29.46 14.64
C SER A 19 22.58 -30.39 14.73
N MET A 20 23.27 -30.37 15.82
CA MET A 20 24.41 -31.30 16.07
C MET A 20 23.97 -32.76 16.04
N LYS A 21 22.71 -33.06 16.29
CA LYS A 21 22.17 -34.44 16.33
C LYS A 21 21.81 -34.97 14.94
N THR A 22 21.32 -34.12 14.04
CA THR A 22 20.79 -34.58 12.73
C THR A 22 21.62 -34.08 11.56
N GLY A 23 22.48 -33.07 11.75
CA GLY A 23 23.22 -32.43 10.66
C GLY A 23 22.33 -31.55 9.73
N LEU A 24 21.07 -31.34 10.09
CA LEU A 24 20.09 -30.56 9.32
C LEU A 24 19.75 -29.24 9.99
N PRO A 25 19.28 -28.23 9.27
CA PRO A 25 18.78 -26.99 9.85
C PRO A 25 17.69 -27.25 10.88
N VAL A 26 17.73 -26.46 11.99
CA VAL A 26 16.67 -26.51 13.01
C VAL A 26 15.44 -25.82 12.49
N GLY A 27 14.29 -26.50 12.54
CA GLY A 27 13.00 -25.95 12.11
C GLY A 27 12.10 -25.59 13.29
N THR A 28 11.37 -24.49 13.15
CA THR A 28 10.30 -24.08 14.08
C THR A 28 8.96 -24.19 13.40
N LEU A 29 8.06 -25.01 13.94
CA LEU A 29 6.70 -25.11 13.40
C LEU A 29 5.94 -23.79 13.66
N ARG A 30 5.53 -23.11 12.58
CA ARG A 30 4.67 -21.92 12.61
C ARG A 30 3.22 -22.33 12.41
N ILE A 31 2.41 -22.00 13.37
CA ILE A 31 0.97 -22.33 13.38
C ILE A 31 0.18 -21.01 13.42
N PRO A 32 -0.46 -20.61 12.31
CA PRO A 32 -1.40 -19.50 12.33
C PRO A 32 -2.54 -19.81 13.32
N ALA A 33 -2.90 -18.82 14.16
CA ALA A 33 -3.85 -19.05 15.22
C ALA A 33 -4.71 -17.80 15.51
N PHE A 34 -5.92 -18.04 16.01
CA PHE A 34 -6.79 -17.00 16.55
C PHE A 34 -6.47 -16.74 18.02
N LEU A 35 -6.43 -15.46 18.39
CA LEU A 35 -6.28 -15.06 19.79
C LEU A 35 -7.62 -15.22 20.53
N ILE A 36 -7.55 -15.68 21.77
CA ILE A 36 -8.71 -15.74 22.67
C ILE A 36 -8.51 -14.70 23.76
N HIS A 37 -9.50 -13.88 23.98
CA HIS A 37 -9.59 -12.96 25.11
C HIS A 37 -10.95 -13.16 25.78
N ASN A 38 -10.97 -13.30 27.11
CA ASN A 38 -12.18 -13.56 27.88
C ASN A 38 -13.02 -14.70 27.27
N GLU A 39 -12.39 -15.84 26.96
CA GLU A 39 -13.00 -17.04 26.37
C GLU A 39 -13.60 -16.88 24.96
N LYS A 40 -13.46 -15.70 24.34
CA LYS A 40 -13.96 -15.39 23.01
C LYS A 40 -12.81 -15.13 22.02
N ALA A 41 -12.93 -15.68 20.81
CA ALA A 41 -12.04 -15.39 19.68
C ALA A 41 -12.59 -14.17 18.93
N GLU A 42 -12.56 -13.00 19.56
CA GLU A 42 -13.13 -11.75 19.02
C GLU A 42 -12.10 -10.66 18.78
N VAL A 43 -10.83 -10.91 19.14
CA VAL A 43 -9.77 -9.91 19.06
C VAL A 43 -8.72 -10.26 18.02
N GLY A 44 -8.21 -9.23 17.36
CA GLY A 44 -7.11 -9.32 16.42
C GLY A 44 -7.53 -9.30 14.95
N ALA A 45 -6.59 -8.83 14.11
CA ALA A 45 -6.82 -8.60 12.68
C ALA A 45 -7.29 -9.86 11.94
N ARG A 46 -6.79 -11.04 12.34
CA ARG A 46 -7.16 -12.33 11.75
C ARG A 46 -8.64 -12.67 11.98
N VAL A 47 -9.16 -12.38 13.17
CA VAL A 47 -10.59 -12.61 13.49
C VAL A 47 -11.47 -11.65 12.69
N ILE A 48 -11.05 -10.39 12.56
CA ILE A 48 -11.76 -9.38 11.76
C ILE A 48 -11.86 -9.84 10.31
N LEU A 49 -10.76 -10.32 9.70
CA LEU A 49 -10.79 -10.85 8.34
C LEU A 49 -11.71 -12.07 8.23
N LYS A 50 -11.67 -13.00 9.20
CA LYS A 50 -12.56 -14.17 9.19
C LYS A 50 -14.02 -13.75 9.18
N LYS A 51 -14.44 -12.85 10.09
CA LYS A 51 -15.79 -12.31 10.15
C LYS A 51 -16.20 -11.62 8.84
N SER A 52 -15.29 -10.80 8.27
CA SER A 52 -15.52 -10.15 6.98
C SER A 52 -15.76 -11.14 5.86
N MET A 53 -14.96 -12.21 5.79
CA MET A 53 -15.12 -13.26 4.76
C MET A 53 -16.46 -13.99 4.91
N GLU A 54 -16.84 -14.35 6.14
CA GLU A 54 -18.11 -15.00 6.45
C GLU A 54 -19.29 -14.10 6.08
N GLN A 55 -19.25 -12.84 6.49
CA GLN A 55 -20.28 -11.84 6.21
C GLN A 55 -20.39 -11.52 4.70
N PHE A 56 -19.26 -11.38 4.02
CA PHE A 56 -19.27 -11.14 2.57
C PHE A 56 -19.90 -12.32 1.82
N LYS A 57 -19.52 -13.57 2.15
CA LYS A 57 -20.06 -14.77 1.51
C LYS A 57 -21.57 -14.91 1.73
N SER A 58 -22.02 -14.80 2.97
CA SER A 58 -23.45 -14.93 3.32
C SER A 58 -24.27 -13.77 2.75
N GLY A 59 -23.79 -12.53 2.89
CA GLY A 59 -24.47 -11.34 2.39
C GLY A 59 -24.58 -11.32 0.88
N LEU A 60 -23.50 -11.66 0.15
CA LEU A 60 -23.55 -11.74 -1.31
C LEU A 60 -24.51 -12.84 -1.77
N MET A 61 -24.48 -14.03 -1.16
CA MET A 61 -25.40 -15.12 -1.51
C MET A 61 -26.87 -14.73 -1.28
N GLU A 62 -27.17 -14.01 -0.21
CA GLU A 62 -28.51 -13.48 0.05
C GLU A 62 -28.93 -12.46 -0.99
N LEU A 63 -28.06 -11.50 -1.33
CA LEU A 63 -28.31 -10.49 -2.36
C LEU A 63 -28.58 -11.13 -3.72
N LEU A 64 -27.86 -12.19 -4.09
CA LEU A 64 -28.05 -12.92 -5.35
C LEU A 64 -29.43 -13.60 -5.40
N ARG A 65 -29.90 -14.19 -4.27
CA ARG A 65 -31.25 -14.78 -4.19
C ARG A 65 -32.35 -13.72 -4.30
N GLN A 66 -32.14 -12.55 -3.72
CA GLN A 66 -33.12 -11.46 -3.73
C GLN A 66 -33.14 -10.72 -5.09
N ASN A 67 -32.10 -10.81 -5.88
CA ASN A 67 -31.91 -10.05 -7.13
C ASN A 67 -31.58 -10.97 -8.31
N PRO A 68 -32.48 -11.88 -8.72
CA PRO A 68 -32.18 -12.87 -9.75
C PRO A 68 -31.88 -12.28 -11.14
N TYR A 69 -32.28 -11.04 -11.44
CA TYR A 69 -31.95 -10.36 -12.69
C TYR A 69 -30.46 -10.29 -12.97
N VAL A 70 -29.59 -10.33 -11.93
CA VAL A 70 -28.13 -10.19 -12.08
C VAL A 70 -27.54 -11.37 -12.85
N PHE A 71 -28.19 -12.53 -12.85
CA PHE A 71 -27.73 -13.71 -13.59
C PHE A 71 -27.80 -13.55 -15.11
N GLU A 72 -28.56 -12.58 -15.64
CA GLU A 72 -28.49 -12.19 -17.05
C GLU A 72 -27.11 -11.63 -17.46
N TYR A 73 -26.31 -11.20 -16.48
CA TYR A 73 -24.98 -10.58 -16.66
C TYR A 73 -23.82 -11.45 -16.16
N ILE A 74 -24.11 -12.68 -15.72
CA ILE A 74 -23.11 -13.65 -15.21
C ILE A 74 -23.06 -14.84 -16.18
N ASP A 75 -21.86 -15.22 -16.63
CA ASP A 75 -21.69 -16.43 -17.43
C ASP A 75 -21.49 -17.66 -16.53
N GLY A 76 -22.26 -18.72 -16.82
CA GLY A 76 -22.09 -20.06 -16.23
C GLY A 76 -22.93 -20.35 -14.98
N ALA A 77 -23.91 -19.51 -14.67
CA ALA A 77 -24.97 -19.78 -13.70
C ALA A 77 -26.24 -19.02 -14.09
N ASP A 78 -27.40 -19.64 -13.94
CA ASP A 78 -28.71 -19.06 -14.25
C ASP A 78 -29.45 -18.56 -13.01
N SER A 79 -29.01 -18.99 -11.82
CA SER A 79 -29.65 -18.66 -10.53
C SER A 79 -28.68 -18.82 -9.36
N ALA A 80 -29.05 -18.28 -8.19
CA ALA A 80 -28.32 -18.48 -6.95
C ALA A 80 -28.28 -19.95 -6.49
N GLU A 81 -29.27 -20.72 -6.88
CA GLU A 81 -29.39 -22.16 -6.58
C GLU A 81 -28.32 -22.99 -7.31
N ASP A 82 -27.75 -22.51 -8.39
CA ASP A 82 -26.67 -23.18 -9.11
C ASP A 82 -25.33 -23.06 -8.37
N LEU A 83 -25.22 -22.10 -7.46
CA LEU A 83 -24.01 -21.83 -6.72
C LEU A 83 -23.91 -22.72 -5.46
N GLU A 84 -22.72 -23.27 -5.23
CA GLU A 84 -22.38 -24.03 -4.03
C GLU A 84 -21.71 -23.13 -2.99
N GLU A 85 -20.72 -22.34 -3.42
CA GLU A 85 -19.90 -21.52 -2.53
C GLU A 85 -19.39 -20.25 -3.23
N ILE A 86 -19.38 -19.14 -2.48
CA ILE A 86 -18.65 -17.91 -2.87
C ILE A 86 -17.18 -18.03 -2.45
N LEU A 87 -16.28 -17.77 -3.38
CA LEU A 87 -14.83 -17.81 -3.18
C LEU A 87 -14.26 -16.39 -3.18
N ILE A 88 -13.55 -16.05 -2.12
CA ILE A 88 -12.88 -14.75 -1.94
C ILE A 88 -11.38 -14.98 -2.05
N THR A 89 -10.74 -14.34 -3.02
CA THR A 89 -9.33 -14.56 -3.33
C THR A 89 -8.54 -13.27 -3.30
N SER A 90 -7.27 -13.37 -2.90
CA SER A 90 -6.32 -12.26 -2.95
C SER A 90 -4.93 -12.74 -3.36
N ALA A 91 -4.17 -11.83 -3.96
CA ALA A 91 -2.75 -11.95 -4.19
C ALA A 91 -2.08 -10.62 -3.84
N THR A 92 -0.78 -10.63 -3.65
CA THR A 92 0.02 -9.44 -3.32
C THR A 92 1.24 -9.40 -4.24
N GLU A 93 1.56 -8.22 -4.76
CA GLU A 93 2.83 -7.86 -5.38
C GLU A 93 3.63 -7.12 -4.31
N LEU A 94 4.79 -7.65 -3.90
CA LEU A 94 5.53 -7.13 -2.76
C LEU A 94 6.85 -6.51 -3.18
N GLU A 95 6.91 -5.19 -3.12
CA GLU A 95 8.13 -4.43 -3.38
C GLU A 95 8.96 -4.22 -2.09
N PHE A 96 10.28 -4.25 -2.23
CA PHE A 96 11.21 -3.98 -1.13
C PHE A 96 12.56 -3.48 -1.64
N TRP A 97 13.30 -2.81 -0.76
CA TRP A 97 14.64 -2.33 -1.07
C TRP A 97 15.71 -3.20 -0.44
N VAL A 98 16.75 -3.44 -1.22
CA VAL A 98 17.94 -4.20 -0.82
C VAL A 98 19.12 -3.24 -0.72
N ARG A 99 19.83 -3.29 0.39
CA ARG A 99 21.09 -2.60 0.61
C ARG A 99 22.24 -3.59 0.43
N THR A 100 23.09 -3.30 -0.55
CA THR A 100 24.31 -4.07 -0.83
C THR A 100 25.51 -3.28 -0.33
N PRO A 101 26.35 -3.83 0.59
CA PRO A 101 27.58 -3.20 1.05
C PRO A 101 28.56 -2.95 -0.10
N GLU A 102 29.47 -1.97 0.06
CA GLU A 102 30.40 -1.53 -0.99
C GLU A 102 31.28 -2.68 -1.55
N ASP A 103 31.76 -3.55 -0.68
CA ASP A 103 32.63 -4.69 -1.02
C ASP A 103 31.96 -5.76 -1.87
N LYS A 104 30.63 -5.77 -1.93
CA LYS A 104 29.79 -6.72 -2.67
C LYS A 104 29.05 -6.09 -3.84
N ALA A 105 29.08 -4.75 -3.95
CA ALA A 105 28.28 -4.01 -4.92
C ALA A 105 28.99 -3.93 -6.29
N ASP A 106 28.21 -4.14 -7.35
CA ASP A 106 28.66 -3.90 -8.71
C ASP A 106 28.50 -2.39 -9.05
N LYS A 107 29.63 -1.66 -9.06
CA LYS A 107 29.66 -0.23 -9.27
C LYS A 107 29.38 0.18 -10.73
N GLU A 108 29.57 -0.70 -11.70
CA GLU A 108 29.28 -0.43 -13.11
C GLU A 108 27.77 -0.20 -13.34
N GLN A 109 26.93 -0.80 -12.51
CA GLN A 109 25.48 -0.58 -12.56
C GLN A 109 25.06 0.84 -12.19
N LEU A 110 25.86 1.58 -11.43
CA LEU A 110 25.54 2.95 -11.01
C LEU A 110 25.56 3.94 -12.19
N SER A 111 26.43 3.72 -13.17
CA SER A 111 26.62 4.65 -14.29
C SER A 111 25.45 4.67 -15.29
N THR A 112 24.67 3.59 -15.36
CA THR A 112 23.60 3.42 -16.36
C THR A 112 22.20 3.50 -15.80
N SER A 113 22.03 3.57 -14.47
CA SER A 113 20.76 3.25 -13.84
C SER A 113 20.03 4.41 -13.14
N GLN A 114 20.69 5.56 -12.93
CA GLN A 114 20.12 6.61 -12.08
C GLN A 114 19.07 7.50 -12.75
N GLU A 115 19.00 7.53 -14.07
CA GLU A 115 18.13 8.45 -14.84
C GLU A 115 17.08 7.73 -15.71
N LEU A 116 17.19 6.41 -15.91
CA LEU A 116 16.31 5.70 -16.82
C LEU A 116 15.19 4.99 -16.07
N LYS A 117 13.94 5.32 -16.40
CA LYS A 117 12.71 4.59 -16.01
C LYS A 117 12.73 3.11 -16.47
N GLU A 118 13.75 2.66 -17.19
CA GLU A 118 13.92 1.33 -17.78
C GLU A 118 14.63 0.32 -16.87
N GLN A 119 14.59 0.48 -15.55
CA GLN A 119 15.15 -0.51 -14.61
C GLN A 119 14.27 -1.75 -14.47
N TYR A 120 13.00 -1.59 -14.75
CA TYR A 120 12.01 -2.66 -14.80
C TYR A 120 12.52 -3.79 -15.72
N TRP A 121 12.56 -5.02 -15.25
CA TRP A 121 13.08 -6.18 -15.97
C TRP A 121 14.60 -6.23 -16.23
N LYS A 122 15.41 -5.29 -15.77
CA LYS A 122 16.85 -5.46 -15.87
C LYS A 122 17.30 -6.64 -15.00
N ARG A 123 18.26 -7.39 -15.55
CA ARG A 123 18.84 -8.53 -14.85
C ARG A 123 19.46 -8.09 -13.52
N THR A 124 19.18 -8.84 -12.46
CA THR A 124 19.91 -8.76 -11.18
C THR A 124 21.27 -9.46 -11.30
N TYR A 125 22.23 -9.07 -10.46
CA TYR A 125 23.60 -9.59 -10.49
C TYR A 125 24.10 -9.91 -9.08
N GLY A 126 25.20 -10.70 -9.03
CA GLY A 126 25.94 -10.98 -7.81
C GLY A 126 25.07 -11.56 -6.68
N PRO A 127 25.36 -11.20 -5.43
CA PRO A 127 24.66 -11.75 -4.27
C PRO A 127 23.17 -11.41 -4.25
N VAL A 128 22.75 -10.27 -4.82
CA VAL A 128 21.33 -9.88 -4.91
C VAL A 128 20.56 -10.89 -5.78
N ARG A 129 21.12 -11.28 -6.93
CA ARG A 129 20.52 -12.30 -7.79
C ARG A 129 20.39 -13.64 -7.07
N THR A 130 21.47 -14.10 -6.46
CA THR A 130 21.50 -15.39 -5.78
C THR A 130 20.51 -15.43 -4.62
N ALA A 131 20.43 -14.34 -3.84
CA ALA A 131 19.46 -14.23 -2.75
C ALA A 131 18.01 -14.23 -3.25
N LEU A 132 17.72 -13.52 -4.35
CA LEU A 132 16.38 -13.50 -4.94
C LEU A 132 15.98 -14.89 -5.44
N GLU A 133 16.82 -15.55 -6.25
CA GLU A 133 16.57 -16.90 -6.77
C GLU A 133 16.37 -17.91 -5.63
N LYS A 134 17.19 -17.83 -4.57
CA LYS A 134 17.07 -18.72 -3.39
C LYS A 134 15.80 -18.45 -2.58
N THR A 135 15.38 -17.19 -2.50
CA THR A 135 14.12 -16.81 -1.85
C THR A 135 12.94 -17.44 -2.57
N LEU A 136 12.88 -17.33 -3.91
CA LEU A 136 11.82 -17.92 -4.72
C LEU A 136 11.77 -19.44 -4.56
N GLU A 137 12.92 -20.13 -4.59
CA GLU A 137 13.02 -21.58 -4.39
C GLU A 137 12.45 -22.02 -3.01
N ILE A 138 12.82 -21.30 -1.94
CA ILE A 138 12.35 -21.63 -0.58
C ILE A 138 10.85 -21.40 -0.46
N LEU A 139 10.33 -20.29 -1.00
CA LEU A 139 8.91 -19.97 -0.95
C LEU A 139 8.07 -20.99 -1.73
N ASP A 140 8.55 -21.43 -2.89
CA ASP A 140 7.91 -22.50 -3.67
C ASP A 140 7.88 -23.82 -2.88
N CYS A 141 8.98 -24.19 -2.19
CA CYS A 141 9.02 -25.33 -1.28
C CYS A 141 8.03 -25.23 -0.12
N TYR A 142 7.67 -24.03 0.30
CA TYR A 142 6.63 -23.80 1.32
C TYR A 142 5.20 -23.81 0.76
N GLY A 143 5.05 -24.05 -0.53
CA GLY A 143 3.75 -24.11 -1.20
C GLY A 143 3.16 -22.75 -1.52
N ILE A 144 3.99 -21.70 -1.53
CA ILE A 144 3.64 -20.40 -2.09
C ILE A 144 4.05 -20.45 -3.56
N GLU A 145 3.09 -20.61 -4.46
CA GLU A 145 3.34 -20.70 -5.89
C GLU A 145 3.87 -19.37 -6.43
N MET A 146 5.20 -19.28 -6.59
CA MET A 146 5.86 -18.06 -7.05
C MET A 146 5.60 -17.83 -8.54
N GLU A 147 5.32 -16.59 -8.93
CA GLU A 147 5.14 -16.18 -10.32
C GLU A 147 6.36 -15.44 -10.84
N MET A 148 6.84 -14.44 -10.12
CA MET A 148 7.97 -13.61 -10.54
C MET A 148 8.81 -13.12 -9.37
N GLY A 149 10.07 -12.74 -9.70
CA GLY A 149 10.94 -11.94 -8.87
C GLY A 149 11.86 -11.13 -9.76
N HIS A 150 11.80 -9.79 -9.69
CA HIS A 150 12.49 -8.90 -10.62
C HIS A 150 12.90 -7.56 -9.99
N LYS A 151 13.65 -6.75 -10.76
CA LYS A 151 13.93 -5.36 -10.41
C LYS A 151 12.71 -4.49 -10.67
N GLU A 152 12.48 -3.55 -9.75
CA GLU A 152 11.40 -2.58 -9.83
C GLU A 152 11.90 -1.18 -10.25
N VAL A 153 10.98 -0.27 -10.64
CA VAL A 153 11.28 1.05 -11.20
C VAL A 153 12.01 2.02 -10.28
N GLY A 154 12.10 1.73 -8.98
CA GLY A 154 12.82 2.57 -8.00
C GLY A 154 14.30 2.79 -8.31
N GLY A 155 14.85 1.97 -9.20
CA GLY A 155 16.21 2.10 -9.70
C GLY A 155 17.29 1.72 -8.71
N VAL A 156 18.50 2.22 -8.95
CA VAL A 156 19.67 1.99 -8.11
C VAL A 156 20.12 3.33 -7.54
N LYS A 157 20.33 3.38 -6.23
CA LYS A 157 20.86 4.57 -5.54
C LYS A 157 22.10 4.21 -4.74
N SER A 158 23.07 5.12 -4.78
CA SER A 158 24.29 5.03 -4.00
C SER A 158 24.39 6.20 -3.04
N LYS A 159 24.91 5.94 -1.84
CA LYS A 159 25.31 6.97 -0.91
C LYS A 159 26.83 7.14 -0.98
N ILE A 160 27.29 8.35 -1.32
CA ILE A 160 28.70 8.69 -1.36
C ILE A 160 29.11 9.26 0.00
N THR A 161 30.21 8.75 0.55
CA THR A 161 30.82 9.25 1.79
C THR A 161 31.52 10.60 1.56
N ARG A 162 31.94 11.28 2.63
CA ARG A 162 32.74 12.52 2.52
C ARG A 162 34.07 12.34 1.77
N THR A 163 34.59 11.13 1.73
CA THR A 163 35.86 10.78 1.06
C THR A 163 35.68 10.39 -0.40
N GLY A 164 34.46 10.47 -0.92
CA GLY A 164 34.13 10.10 -2.31
C GLY A 164 33.90 8.61 -2.53
N ASN A 165 34.00 7.78 -1.49
CA ASN A 165 33.71 6.35 -1.60
C ASN A 165 32.20 6.08 -1.47
N HIS A 166 31.72 5.03 -2.13
CA HIS A 166 30.36 4.55 -1.93
C HIS A 166 30.25 3.83 -0.56
N ASP A 167 29.23 4.17 0.24
CA ASP A 167 28.93 3.45 1.49
C ASP A 167 28.15 2.17 1.22
N HIS A 168 27.21 2.25 0.30
CA HIS A 168 26.38 1.11 -0.12
C HIS A 168 25.61 1.45 -1.41
N ILE A 169 25.08 0.41 -2.03
CA ILE A 169 24.13 0.53 -3.14
C ILE A 169 22.78 0.03 -2.67
N MET A 170 21.70 0.70 -3.07
CA MET A 170 20.33 0.27 -2.84
C MET A 170 19.62 0.00 -4.16
N GLU A 171 18.94 -1.16 -4.24
CA GLU A 171 18.15 -1.59 -5.39
C GLU A 171 16.74 -1.93 -4.93
N GLN A 172 15.72 -1.63 -5.75
CA GLN A 172 14.35 -2.03 -5.50
C GLN A 172 14.03 -3.32 -6.25
N LEU A 173 13.44 -4.27 -5.55
CA LEU A 173 12.99 -5.56 -6.07
C LEU A 173 11.51 -5.76 -5.77
N GLU A 174 10.89 -6.63 -6.56
CA GLU A 174 9.51 -7.07 -6.39
C GLU A 174 9.45 -8.60 -6.47
N ILE A 175 8.56 -9.18 -5.69
CA ILE A 175 8.24 -10.61 -5.69
C ILE A 175 6.74 -10.78 -5.72
N ASP A 176 6.27 -11.61 -6.65
CA ASP A 176 4.86 -11.91 -6.90
C ASP A 176 4.58 -13.40 -6.79
N TRP A 177 3.39 -13.72 -6.31
CA TRP A 177 2.91 -15.10 -6.17
C TRP A 177 1.42 -15.21 -6.49
N LYS A 178 1.00 -16.43 -6.82
CA LYS A 178 -0.39 -16.72 -7.17
C LYS A 178 -1.34 -16.42 -6.01
N TYR A 179 -2.59 -16.13 -6.38
CA TYR A 179 -3.66 -15.89 -5.44
C TYR A 179 -3.97 -17.10 -4.57
N SER A 180 -4.46 -16.84 -3.38
CA SER A 180 -5.01 -17.82 -2.46
C SER A 180 -6.37 -17.31 -1.94
N ASN A 181 -7.06 -18.11 -1.10
CA ASN A 181 -8.14 -17.54 -0.31
C ASN A 181 -7.61 -16.37 0.55
N ALA A 182 -8.45 -15.40 0.86
CA ALA A 182 -8.02 -14.14 1.47
C ALA A 182 -7.26 -14.33 2.80
N MET A 183 -7.60 -15.35 3.61
CA MET A 183 -6.89 -15.63 4.87
C MET A 183 -5.49 -16.16 4.62
N GLN A 184 -5.35 -17.12 3.71
CA GLN A 184 -4.04 -17.67 3.31
C GLN A 184 -3.17 -16.61 2.63
N ALA A 185 -3.76 -15.74 1.81
CA ALA A 185 -3.03 -14.66 1.14
C ALA A 185 -2.39 -13.69 2.16
N ALA A 186 -3.11 -13.33 3.22
CA ALA A 186 -2.58 -12.50 4.30
C ALA A 186 -1.48 -13.21 5.12
N ASP A 187 -1.54 -14.54 5.26
CA ASP A 187 -0.47 -15.33 5.88
C ASP A 187 0.76 -15.42 4.98
N ASN A 188 0.56 -15.66 3.67
CA ASN A 188 1.63 -15.77 2.69
C ASN A 188 2.48 -14.51 2.65
N GLU A 189 1.86 -13.34 2.64
CA GLU A 189 2.56 -12.06 2.63
C GLU A 189 3.53 -11.92 3.82
N LYS A 190 3.10 -12.29 5.03
CA LYS A 190 4.00 -12.31 6.20
C LYS A 190 5.13 -13.31 6.08
N GLN A 191 4.84 -14.50 5.56
CA GLN A 191 5.83 -15.53 5.35
C GLN A 191 6.89 -15.10 4.33
N VAL A 192 6.46 -14.50 3.22
CA VAL A 192 7.37 -13.94 2.20
C VAL A 192 8.33 -12.92 2.82
N LYS A 193 7.84 -11.99 3.63
CA LYS A 193 8.69 -10.99 4.31
C LYS A 193 9.71 -11.61 5.25
N TYR A 194 9.39 -12.68 5.95
CA TYR A 194 10.35 -13.39 6.79
C TYR A 194 11.43 -14.07 5.96
N VAL A 195 11.04 -14.85 4.95
CA VAL A 195 11.99 -15.58 4.10
C VAL A 195 12.92 -14.61 3.36
N VAL A 196 12.39 -13.52 2.80
CA VAL A 196 13.20 -12.47 2.16
C VAL A 196 14.27 -11.94 3.12
N ARG A 197 13.89 -11.56 4.36
CA ARG A 197 14.86 -11.04 5.33
C ARG A 197 15.95 -12.06 5.66
N ASP A 198 15.56 -13.28 5.94
CA ASP A 198 16.48 -14.31 6.39
C ASP A 198 17.45 -14.70 5.27
N VAL A 199 16.95 -14.96 4.06
CA VAL A 199 17.78 -15.33 2.92
C VAL A 199 18.73 -14.20 2.53
N PHE A 200 18.24 -12.96 2.39
CA PHE A 200 19.11 -11.84 2.01
C PHE A 200 20.20 -11.58 3.06
N ASN A 201 19.87 -11.71 4.35
CA ASN A 201 20.86 -11.61 5.43
C ASN A 201 21.97 -12.67 5.32
N GLN A 202 21.67 -13.92 4.93
CA GLN A 202 22.67 -14.97 4.73
C GLN A 202 23.70 -14.60 3.65
N PHE A 203 23.29 -13.82 2.65
CA PHE A 203 24.20 -13.29 1.63
C PHE A 203 24.89 -11.98 2.02
N GLY A 204 24.70 -11.50 3.28
CA GLY A 204 25.26 -10.26 3.80
C GLY A 204 24.61 -9.02 3.20
N LEU A 205 23.34 -9.13 2.79
CA LEU A 205 22.50 -8.05 2.28
C LEU A 205 21.50 -7.64 3.35
N SER A 206 21.09 -6.37 3.36
CA SER A 206 20.03 -5.90 4.25
C SER A 206 18.79 -5.52 3.45
N THR A 207 17.63 -6.01 3.84
CA THR A 207 16.35 -5.67 3.21
C THR A 207 15.55 -4.70 4.08
N THR A 208 14.74 -3.85 3.44
CA THR A 208 13.79 -2.99 4.12
C THR A 208 12.43 -3.03 3.45
N PHE A 209 11.41 -3.18 4.26
CA PHE A 209 9.99 -3.11 3.90
C PHE A 209 9.36 -1.76 4.31
N MET A 210 10.17 -0.71 4.40
CA MET A 210 9.65 0.65 4.55
C MET A 210 8.96 1.08 3.27
N ALA A 211 7.83 1.76 3.41
CA ALA A 211 7.08 2.28 2.26
C ALA A 211 7.85 3.36 1.47
N LYS A 212 8.70 4.13 2.14
CA LYS A 212 9.54 5.18 1.52
C LYS A 212 10.91 5.25 2.19
N PRO A 213 11.80 4.26 1.97
CA PRO A 213 13.12 4.24 2.63
C PRO A 213 14.10 5.24 2.05
N VAL A 214 13.91 5.66 0.79
CA VAL A 214 14.79 6.57 0.06
C VAL A 214 13.97 7.73 -0.49
N GLU A 215 14.40 8.97 -0.21
CA GLU A 215 13.79 10.15 -0.80
C GLU A 215 14.23 10.38 -2.25
N GLY A 216 13.36 10.99 -3.05
CA GLY A 216 13.64 11.30 -4.45
C GLY A 216 13.55 10.11 -5.42
N VAL A 217 13.05 8.95 -4.98
CA VAL A 217 12.75 7.77 -5.81
C VAL A 217 11.40 7.20 -5.46
N ALA A 218 10.88 6.25 -6.23
CA ALA A 218 9.64 5.54 -5.93
C ALA A 218 9.72 4.86 -4.54
N GLY A 219 8.58 4.78 -3.84
CA GLY A 219 8.45 3.98 -2.62
C GLY A 219 8.11 2.53 -2.94
N SER A 220 8.02 1.69 -1.91
CA SER A 220 7.60 0.29 -2.05
C SER A 220 6.10 0.14 -1.96
N GLY A 221 5.50 -0.50 -2.96
CA GLY A 221 4.11 -0.95 -3.00
C GLY A 221 3.92 -2.33 -2.39
N GLU A 222 2.67 -2.61 -2.05
CA GLU A 222 2.13 -3.92 -1.76
C GLU A 222 0.77 -3.98 -2.45
N HIS A 223 0.81 -3.98 -3.81
CA HIS A 223 -0.41 -3.98 -4.58
C HIS A 223 -1.24 -5.19 -4.24
N THR A 224 -2.47 -4.95 -3.83
CA THR A 224 -3.35 -6.00 -3.31
C THR A 224 -4.45 -6.31 -4.32
N HIS A 225 -4.44 -7.52 -4.87
CA HIS A 225 -5.45 -7.98 -5.79
C HIS A 225 -6.64 -8.55 -5.04
N LEU A 226 -7.85 -8.19 -5.47
CA LEU A 226 -9.12 -8.56 -4.85
C LEU A 226 -10.00 -9.25 -5.90
N GLY A 227 -10.27 -10.54 -5.71
CA GLY A 227 -11.08 -11.34 -6.60
C GLY A 227 -12.26 -11.99 -5.90
N VAL A 228 -13.38 -12.11 -6.62
CA VAL A 228 -14.58 -12.84 -6.17
C VAL A 228 -15.05 -13.77 -7.29
N SER A 229 -15.23 -15.04 -6.94
CA SER A 229 -15.74 -16.07 -7.83
C SER A 229 -16.74 -16.95 -7.08
N ALA A 230 -17.40 -17.83 -7.79
CA ALA A 230 -18.26 -18.84 -7.20
C ALA A 230 -17.93 -20.22 -7.73
N ARG A 231 -18.03 -21.23 -6.87
CA ARG A 231 -18.09 -22.63 -7.27
C ARG A 231 -19.55 -22.98 -7.49
N THR A 232 -19.85 -23.55 -8.66
CA THR A 232 -21.18 -24.07 -8.96
C THR A 232 -21.35 -25.50 -8.43
N LYS A 233 -22.57 -25.96 -8.27
CA LYS A 233 -22.88 -27.36 -7.88
C LYS A 233 -22.35 -28.40 -8.90
N SER A 234 -22.08 -27.99 -10.14
CA SER A 234 -21.40 -28.83 -11.13
C SER A 234 -19.88 -28.92 -10.92
N GLY A 235 -19.33 -28.17 -9.96
CA GLY A 235 -17.89 -28.11 -9.69
C GLY A 235 -17.13 -27.08 -10.51
N LYS A 236 -17.78 -26.37 -11.47
CA LYS A 236 -17.16 -25.30 -12.24
C LYS A 236 -16.95 -24.07 -11.37
N VAL A 237 -15.82 -23.38 -11.49
CA VAL A 237 -15.58 -22.06 -10.90
C VAL A 237 -15.86 -20.99 -11.94
N ILE A 238 -16.67 -19.98 -11.57
CA ILE A 238 -17.05 -18.85 -12.41
C ILE A 238 -16.65 -17.52 -11.75
N SER A 239 -16.33 -16.50 -12.55
CA SER A 239 -16.09 -15.15 -12.05
C SER A 239 -17.40 -14.46 -11.70
N LEU A 240 -17.44 -13.78 -10.54
CA LEU A 240 -18.59 -12.94 -10.17
C LEU A 240 -18.37 -11.46 -10.51
N PHE A 241 -17.22 -11.08 -11.11
CA PHE A 241 -16.96 -9.72 -11.55
C PHE A 241 -17.02 -9.58 -13.08
N ALA A 242 -16.63 -10.61 -13.80
CA ALA A 242 -16.58 -10.57 -15.25
C ALA A 242 -17.98 -10.38 -15.85
N ALA A 243 -18.06 -9.55 -16.89
CA ALA A 243 -19.27 -9.41 -17.68
C ALA A 243 -19.53 -10.67 -18.51
N ALA A 244 -20.80 -11.05 -18.69
CA ALA A 244 -21.19 -12.14 -19.59
C ALA A 244 -20.80 -11.83 -21.05
N GLU A 245 -20.87 -10.55 -21.45
CA GLU A 245 -20.40 -10.05 -22.74
C GLU A 245 -19.13 -9.19 -22.57
N PRO A 246 -17.93 -9.77 -22.41
CA PRO A 246 -16.72 -9.03 -22.04
C PRO A 246 -16.24 -8.05 -23.12
N LYS A 247 -16.74 -8.17 -24.36
CA LYS A 247 -16.49 -7.21 -25.44
C LYS A 247 -17.38 -5.97 -25.38
N LYS A 248 -18.46 -6.03 -24.62
CA LYS A 248 -19.46 -4.96 -24.55
C LYS A 248 -19.38 -4.20 -23.22
N ASP A 249 -19.17 -4.92 -22.15
CA ASP A 249 -19.18 -4.38 -20.79
C ASP A 249 -17.85 -4.64 -20.09
N PHE A 250 -17.40 -3.68 -19.26
CA PHE A 250 -16.18 -3.83 -18.47
C PHE A 250 -16.36 -4.85 -17.35
N LEU A 251 -17.50 -4.78 -16.67
CA LEU A 251 -17.86 -5.57 -15.50
C LEU A 251 -19.36 -5.88 -15.53
N ASN A 252 -19.77 -6.88 -14.78
CA ASN A 252 -21.17 -7.12 -14.45
C ASN A 252 -21.61 -6.21 -13.26
N PRO A 253 -22.90 -6.22 -12.84
CA PRO A 253 -23.37 -5.37 -11.74
C PRO A 253 -22.67 -5.63 -10.40
N ILE A 254 -22.24 -6.85 -10.12
CA ILE A 254 -21.49 -7.20 -8.90
C ILE A 254 -20.10 -6.55 -8.93
N GLY A 255 -19.41 -6.66 -10.08
CA GLY A 255 -18.08 -6.07 -10.25
C GLY A 255 -18.12 -4.54 -10.15
N PHE A 256 -19.06 -3.87 -10.83
CA PHE A 256 -19.24 -2.42 -10.69
C PHE A 256 -19.59 -2.02 -9.27
N GLY A 257 -20.54 -2.71 -8.62
CA GLY A 257 -20.91 -2.45 -7.23
C GLY A 257 -19.72 -2.56 -6.29
N GLY A 258 -18.91 -3.62 -6.45
CA GLY A 258 -17.69 -3.83 -5.66
C GLY A 258 -16.67 -2.70 -5.84
N LEU A 259 -16.40 -2.29 -7.06
CA LEU A 259 -15.48 -1.18 -7.37
C LEU A 259 -15.97 0.14 -6.78
N MET A 260 -17.25 0.48 -6.99
CA MET A 260 -17.87 1.69 -6.44
C MET A 260 -17.87 1.69 -4.91
N GLY A 261 -18.06 0.52 -4.28
CA GLY A 261 -18.02 0.37 -2.84
C GLY A 261 -16.66 0.71 -2.23
N ILE A 262 -15.56 0.23 -2.82
CA ILE A 262 -14.21 0.59 -2.38
C ILE A 262 -13.96 2.09 -2.56
N LEU A 263 -14.28 2.64 -3.72
CA LEU A 263 -14.05 4.06 -4.03
C LEU A 263 -14.82 4.99 -3.08
N LYS A 264 -16.11 4.71 -2.82
CA LYS A 264 -16.93 5.53 -1.92
C LYS A 264 -16.43 5.49 -0.47
N ASN A 265 -16.03 4.31 0.01
CA ASN A 265 -15.68 4.08 1.42
C ASN A 265 -14.18 4.17 1.70
N TYR A 266 -13.36 4.64 0.75
CA TYR A 266 -11.91 4.57 0.86
C TYR A 266 -11.33 5.37 2.04
N GLU A 267 -11.94 6.47 2.46
CA GLU A 267 -11.46 7.28 3.58
C GLU A 267 -11.44 6.52 4.92
N VAL A 268 -12.23 5.44 5.05
CA VAL A 268 -12.22 4.56 6.24
C VAL A 268 -11.41 3.27 6.02
N ILE A 269 -11.03 2.97 4.78
CA ILE A 269 -10.07 1.91 4.43
C ILE A 269 -8.64 2.42 4.57
N ASN A 270 -8.37 3.65 4.13
CA ASN A 270 -7.02 4.23 4.09
C ASN A 270 -6.27 4.24 5.44
N PRO A 271 -6.90 4.39 6.61
CA PRO A 271 -6.22 4.22 7.90
C PRO A 271 -5.49 2.87 8.05
N PHE A 272 -6.06 1.78 7.53
CA PHE A 272 -5.44 0.45 7.54
C PHE A 272 -4.35 0.29 6.47
N VAL A 273 -4.48 1.04 5.37
CA VAL A 273 -3.55 1.04 4.23
C VAL A 273 -2.31 1.88 4.51
N SER A 274 -2.48 3.08 5.05
CA SER A 274 -1.40 4.05 5.26
C SER A 274 -1.24 4.42 6.74
N PRO A 275 -0.79 3.48 7.59
CA PRO A 275 -0.75 3.67 9.05
C PRO A 275 0.48 4.46 9.54
N SER A 276 1.43 4.78 8.66
CA SER A 276 2.71 5.38 9.03
C SER A 276 3.07 6.59 8.17
N LEU A 277 3.99 7.42 8.65
CA LEU A 277 4.44 8.61 7.94
C LEU A 277 5.08 8.27 6.58
N ASP A 278 5.90 7.25 6.52
CA ASP A 278 6.54 6.82 5.27
C ASP A 278 5.54 6.24 4.26
N ALA A 279 4.46 5.60 4.72
CA ALA A 279 3.36 5.18 3.85
C ALA A 279 2.69 6.38 3.16
N LEU A 280 2.39 7.45 3.91
CA LEU A 280 1.84 8.69 3.34
C LEU A 280 2.85 9.42 2.45
N ASN A 281 4.14 9.39 2.79
CA ASN A 281 5.19 9.96 1.95
C ASN A 281 5.39 9.22 0.63
N ARG A 282 5.02 7.94 0.54
CA ARG A 282 4.99 7.18 -0.72
C ARG A 282 3.92 7.72 -1.66
N LEU A 283 2.77 8.11 -1.14
CA LEU A 283 1.60 8.57 -1.89
C LEU A 283 1.69 10.06 -2.25
N LYS A 284 2.85 10.52 -2.74
CA LYS A 284 3.08 11.91 -3.18
C LYS A 284 3.28 11.99 -4.68
N PRO A 285 2.94 13.13 -5.32
CA PRO A 285 3.18 13.36 -6.74
C PRO A 285 4.63 13.13 -7.17
N GLY A 286 4.82 12.75 -8.43
CA GLY A 286 6.14 12.52 -9.06
C GLY A 286 6.55 11.06 -9.17
N TYR A 287 5.71 10.13 -8.70
CA TYR A 287 5.89 8.69 -8.82
C TYR A 287 4.56 8.03 -9.18
N GLU A 288 4.56 6.83 -9.72
CA GLU A 288 3.36 6.07 -10.11
C GLU A 288 2.56 5.58 -8.87
N ALA A 289 2.31 6.48 -7.91
CA ALA A 289 1.62 6.17 -6.68
C ALA A 289 0.24 6.84 -6.63
N PRO A 290 -0.80 6.16 -6.14
CA PRO A 290 -2.15 6.73 -6.06
C PRO A 290 -2.22 7.81 -4.98
N VAL A 291 -2.54 9.05 -5.39
CA VAL A 291 -2.64 10.21 -4.48
C VAL A 291 -4.07 10.65 -4.25
N CYS A 292 -5.04 10.05 -4.93
CA CYS A 292 -6.45 10.42 -4.85
C CYS A 292 -7.35 9.22 -5.11
N ILE A 293 -8.65 9.38 -4.81
CA ILE A 293 -9.64 8.29 -4.89
C ILE A 293 -10.25 8.24 -6.29
N VAL A 294 -9.56 7.54 -7.20
CA VAL A 294 -9.98 7.45 -8.60
C VAL A 294 -9.62 6.09 -9.19
N THR A 295 -10.41 5.64 -10.15
CA THR A 295 -10.15 4.45 -10.97
C THR A 295 -9.98 4.80 -12.45
N SER A 296 -9.47 3.84 -13.22
CA SER A 296 -9.47 3.86 -14.67
C SER A 296 -9.89 2.48 -15.19
N LEU A 297 -10.80 2.45 -16.17
CA LEU A 297 -11.30 1.21 -16.77
C LEU A 297 -10.71 0.98 -18.17
N GLY A 298 -10.28 2.06 -18.83
CA GLY A 298 -9.90 2.10 -20.24
C GLY A 298 -10.93 2.85 -21.08
N HIS A 299 -10.56 3.18 -22.32
CA HIS A 299 -11.45 3.92 -23.24
C HIS A 299 -12.60 3.05 -23.75
N SER A 300 -12.40 1.75 -23.81
CA SER A 300 -13.44 0.78 -24.19
C SER A 300 -13.16 -0.57 -23.54
N ALA A 301 -14.15 -1.46 -23.59
CA ALA A 301 -13.98 -2.83 -23.11
C ALA A 301 -12.88 -3.62 -23.85
N HIS A 302 -12.44 -3.17 -25.03
CA HIS A 302 -11.34 -3.76 -25.81
C HIS A 302 -9.96 -3.13 -25.48
N GLU A 303 -9.96 -1.94 -24.89
CA GLU A 303 -8.77 -1.17 -24.57
C GLU A 303 -8.68 -0.96 -23.07
N PRO A 304 -8.16 -1.95 -22.33
CA PRO A 304 -8.01 -1.84 -20.88
C PRO A 304 -7.06 -0.69 -20.52
N SER A 305 -7.32 -0.05 -19.39
CA SER A 305 -6.47 1.02 -18.88
C SER A 305 -5.04 0.53 -18.61
N ARG A 306 -4.07 1.41 -18.89
CA ARG A 306 -2.67 1.28 -18.47
C ARG A 306 -2.25 2.37 -17.49
N ASN A 307 -3.22 3.15 -17.00
CA ASN A 307 -2.95 4.21 -16.04
C ASN A 307 -2.54 3.59 -14.69
N ARG A 308 -1.35 3.94 -14.21
CA ARG A 308 -0.78 3.46 -12.94
C ARG A 308 -0.87 4.51 -11.81
N THR A 309 -1.41 5.69 -12.09
CA THR A 309 -1.54 6.78 -11.11
C THR A 309 -2.87 6.75 -10.34
N ILE A 310 -3.66 5.68 -10.54
CA ILE A 310 -4.99 5.47 -9.95
C ILE A 310 -4.92 4.69 -8.64
N LEU A 311 -5.96 4.85 -7.82
CA LEU A 311 -6.10 4.12 -6.55
C LEU A 311 -6.35 2.64 -6.75
N ILE A 312 -7.26 2.31 -7.66
CA ILE A 312 -7.69 0.95 -7.92
C ILE A 312 -7.87 0.73 -9.42
N GLY A 313 -7.21 -0.30 -9.93
CA GLY A 313 -7.25 -0.71 -11.33
C GLY A 313 -8.14 -1.93 -11.55
N LEU A 314 -8.69 -2.04 -12.76
CA LEU A 314 -9.37 -3.23 -13.24
C LEU A 314 -8.39 -4.09 -14.05
N VAL A 315 -8.07 -5.28 -13.53
CA VAL A 315 -7.32 -6.31 -14.25
C VAL A 315 -8.32 -7.28 -14.88
N ARG A 316 -8.25 -7.46 -16.19
CA ARG A 316 -9.14 -8.37 -16.93
C ARG A 316 -8.46 -8.98 -18.15
N ASP A 317 -8.93 -10.15 -18.53
CA ASP A 317 -8.59 -10.82 -19.78
C ASP A 317 -9.91 -11.36 -20.40
N GLU A 318 -10.25 -10.92 -21.62
CA GLU A 318 -11.46 -11.34 -22.32
C GLU A 318 -11.54 -12.87 -22.53
N ARG A 319 -10.38 -13.53 -22.64
CA ARG A 319 -10.27 -14.99 -22.84
C ARG A 319 -10.28 -15.78 -21.54
N LYS A 320 -10.05 -15.09 -20.42
CA LYS A 320 -9.94 -15.71 -19.08
C LYS A 320 -10.77 -14.93 -18.06
N PRO A 321 -12.10 -15.08 -18.07
CA PRO A 321 -13.00 -14.34 -17.16
C PRO A 321 -12.60 -14.43 -15.69
N LEU A 322 -12.06 -15.57 -15.24
CA LEU A 322 -11.55 -15.78 -13.87
C LEU A 322 -10.36 -14.87 -13.52
N ALA A 323 -9.68 -14.28 -14.50
CA ALA A 323 -8.62 -13.30 -14.24
C ALA A 323 -9.16 -11.92 -13.86
N THR A 324 -10.48 -11.67 -13.99
CA THR A 324 -11.11 -10.39 -13.65
C THR A 324 -11.05 -10.14 -12.15
N ARG A 325 -10.32 -9.09 -11.74
CA ARG A 325 -10.09 -8.70 -10.36
C ARG A 325 -9.76 -7.21 -10.26
N PHE A 326 -9.76 -6.68 -9.06
CA PHE A 326 -9.28 -5.33 -8.79
C PHE A 326 -7.85 -5.38 -8.23
N GLU A 327 -7.05 -4.40 -8.61
CA GLU A 327 -5.72 -4.14 -8.07
C GLU A 327 -5.79 -2.84 -7.26
N LEU A 328 -5.79 -2.97 -5.93
CA LEU A 328 -5.66 -1.82 -5.02
C LEU A 328 -4.18 -1.46 -4.90
N ARG A 329 -3.79 -0.28 -5.41
CA ARG A 329 -2.39 0.12 -5.59
C ARG A 329 -1.79 0.90 -4.41
N SER A 330 -2.63 1.36 -3.48
CA SER A 330 -2.19 2.16 -2.34
C SER A 330 -1.54 1.39 -1.18
N PRO A 331 -1.81 0.11 -0.94
CA PRO A 331 -1.13 -0.63 0.13
C PRO A 331 0.40 -0.63 -0.05
N ASN A 332 1.09 -0.81 1.05
CA ASN A 332 2.54 -0.80 1.14
C ASN A 332 2.99 -1.85 2.17
N PRO A 333 4.27 -2.26 2.19
CA PRO A 333 4.74 -3.35 3.05
C PRO A 333 4.61 -3.12 4.57
N LYS A 334 4.19 -1.92 5.02
CA LYS A 334 3.86 -1.61 6.42
C LYS A 334 2.38 -1.78 6.75
N SER A 335 1.54 -1.92 5.74
CA SER A 335 0.10 -2.09 5.90
C SER A 335 -0.25 -3.39 6.64
N ASN A 336 -1.46 -3.46 7.16
CA ASN A 336 -1.99 -4.69 7.75
C ASN A 336 -2.91 -5.40 6.76
N THR A 337 -2.39 -6.37 6.03
CA THR A 337 -3.09 -7.08 4.95
C THR A 337 -4.43 -7.68 5.40
N TYR A 338 -4.53 -8.22 6.63
CA TYR A 338 -5.82 -8.73 7.14
C TYR A 338 -6.88 -7.63 7.24
N LEU A 339 -6.51 -6.43 7.71
CA LEU A 339 -7.46 -5.32 7.87
C LEU A 339 -7.79 -4.66 6.55
N ILE A 340 -6.83 -4.58 5.61
CA ILE A 340 -7.07 -4.12 4.24
C ILE A 340 -8.10 -5.02 3.56
N LEU A 341 -7.87 -6.32 3.57
CA LEU A 341 -8.79 -7.29 2.96
C LEU A 341 -10.17 -7.22 3.61
N ALA A 342 -10.23 -7.20 4.95
CA ALA A 342 -11.50 -7.14 5.68
C ALA A 342 -12.30 -5.88 5.32
N SER A 343 -11.68 -4.69 5.38
CA SER A 343 -12.37 -3.43 5.08
C SER A 343 -12.75 -3.31 3.61
N SER A 344 -11.88 -3.79 2.69
CA SER A 344 -12.17 -3.76 1.25
C SER A 344 -13.35 -4.66 0.87
N TYR A 345 -13.41 -5.89 1.39
CA TYR A 345 -14.54 -6.78 1.10
C TYR A 345 -15.85 -6.27 1.70
N MET A 346 -15.84 -5.69 2.90
CA MET A 346 -17.04 -5.08 3.48
C MET A 346 -17.51 -3.86 2.68
N ALA A 347 -16.58 -3.00 2.23
CA ALA A 347 -16.89 -1.88 1.36
C ALA A 347 -17.43 -2.35 0.00
N MET A 348 -16.87 -3.42 -0.57
CA MET A 348 -17.41 -4.04 -1.80
C MET A 348 -18.85 -4.53 -1.59
N LEU A 349 -19.13 -5.20 -0.46
CA LEU A 349 -20.48 -5.71 -0.16
C LEU A 349 -21.50 -4.58 -0.08
N ASP A 350 -21.13 -3.44 0.53
CA ASP A 350 -21.98 -2.23 0.60
C ASP A 350 -22.33 -1.69 -0.80
N GLY A 351 -21.33 -1.56 -1.67
CA GLY A 351 -21.56 -1.10 -3.04
C GLY A 351 -22.32 -2.12 -3.91
N ILE A 352 -22.05 -3.42 -3.76
CA ILE A 352 -22.79 -4.49 -4.44
C ILE A 352 -24.26 -4.46 -4.02
N ARG A 353 -24.53 -4.35 -2.72
CA ARG A 353 -25.89 -4.22 -2.20
C ARG A 353 -26.62 -3.06 -2.87
N SER A 354 -26.02 -1.87 -2.86
CA SER A 354 -26.62 -0.68 -3.43
C SER A 354 -26.90 -0.83 -4.93
N ALA A 355 -25.98 -1.42 -5.69
CA ALA A 355 -26.15 -1.65 -7.13
C ALA A 355 -27.27 -2.65 -7.44
N LEU A 356 -27.35 -3.78 -6.70
CA LEU A 356 -28.33 -4.82 -6.93
C LEU A 356 -29.73 -4.43 -6.47
N GLU A 357 -29.88 -3.80 -5.29
CA GLU A 357 -31.16 -3.29 -4.80
C GLU A 357 -31.74 -2.21 -5.71
N ALA A 358 -30.89 -1.35 -6.29
CA ALA A 358 -31.30 -0.37 -7.29
C ALA A 358 -31.55 -0.98 -8.70
N LYS A 359 -31.34 -2.31 -8.86
CA LYS A 359 -31.54 -3.09 -10.10
C LYS A 359 -30.83 -2.47 -11.30
N LYS A 360 -29.61 -1.98 -11.10
CA LYS A 360 -28.83 -1.32 -12.14
C LYS A 360 -28.19 -2.29 -13.12
N THR A 361 -28.25 -1.93 -14.39
CA THR A 361 -27.55 -2.63 -15.49
C THR A 361 -26.06 -2.25 -15.52
N PRO A 362 -25.19 -3.05 -16.17
CA PRO A 362 -23.77 -2.68 -16.36
C PRO A 362 -23.57 -1.29 -16.97
N LYS A 363 -24.40 -0.91 -17.98
CA LYS A 363 -24.30 0.39 -18.63
C LYS A 363 -24.70 1.57 -17.74
N GLU A 364 -25.72 1.40 -16.91
CA GLU A 364 -26.10 2.44 -15.93
C GLU A 364 -25.00 2.61 -14.87
N LEU A 365 -24.38 1.50 -14.41
CA LEU A 365 -23.29 1.54 -13.43
C LEU A 365 -22.00 2.12 -14.04
N GLU A 366 -21.71 1.83 -15.31
CA GLU A 366 -20.62 2.48 -16.05
C GLU A 366 -20.84 4.00 -16.14
N LYS A 367 -22.08 4.44 -16.39
CA LYS A 367 -22.44 5.87 -16.38
C LYS A 367 -22.26 6.47 -14.98
N SER A 368 -22.73 5.76 -13.95
CA SER A 368 -22.61 6.19 -12.54
C SER A 368 -21.16 6.45 -12.14
N ILE A 369 -20.25 5.49 -12.38
CA ILE A 369 -18.82 5.64 -12.02
C ILE A 369 -18.13 6.73 -12.86
N SER A 370 -18.68 7.06 -14.03
CA SER A 370 -18.15 8.06 -14.96
C SER A 370 -18.80 9.44 -14.79
N LYS A 371 -19.59 9.64 -13.74
CA LYS A 371 -20.27 10.91 -13.48
C LYS A 371 -19.29 12.07 -13.31
N THR A 372 -19.71 13.27 -13.65
CA THR A 372 -18.94 14.49 -13.46
C THR A 372 -19.16 15.10 -12.08
N LEU A 373 -18.26 16.00 -11.69
CA LEU A 373 -18.37 16.75 -10.43
C LEU A 373 -19.71 17.51 -10.36
N GLY A 374 -20.42 17.39 -9.24
CA GLY A 374 -21.72 18.02 -9.01
C GLY A 374 -22.92 17.23 -9.54
N GLU A 375 -22.72 16.16 -10.28
CA GLU A 375 -23.80 15.29 -10.77
C GLU A 375 -24.28 14.35 -9.65
N GLU A 376 -25.60 14.31 -9.42
CA GLU A 376 -26.23 13.42 -8.45
C GLU A 376 -26.16 11.96 -8.92
N ASP A 377 -25.96 11.05 -7.99
CA ASP A 377 -25.93 9.60 -8.24
C ASP A 377 -26.71 8.86 -7.16
N PHE A 378 -27.13 7.62 -7.46
CA PHE A 378 -27.87 6.79 -6.50
C PHE A 378 -27.01 6.31 -5.32
N TYR A 379 -25.68 6.27 -5.48
CA TYR A 379 -24.76 5.73 -4.49
C TYR A 379 -23.51 6.57 -4.28
N LEU A 380 -22.87 7.07 -5.34
CA LEU A 380 -21.62 7.82 -5.28
C LEU A 380 -21.87 9.29 -4.88
N GLU A 381 -20.91 9.88 -4.18
CA GLU A 381 -20.99 11.26 -3.70
C GLU A 381 -20.92 12.26 -4.86
N LYS A 382 -21.77 13.30 -4.84
CA LYS A 382 -21.82 14.31 -5.91
C LYS A 382 -20.61 15.24 -5.95
N GLU A 383 -19.93 15.40 -4.82
CA GLU A 383 -18.78 16.29 -4.66
C GLU A 383 -17.47 15.70 -5.20
N ARG A 384 -17.52 14.54 -5.92
CA ARG A 384 -16.35 13.86 -6.42
C ARG A 384 -16.61 13.18 -7.77
N GLU A 385 -15.57 13.16 -8.60
CA GLU A 385 -15.43 12.25 -9.74
C GLU A 385 -14.67 11.00 -9.32
N TYR A 386 -14.96 9.85 -9.95
CA TYR A 386 -14.41 8.57 -9.54
C TYR A 386 -13.66 7.83 -10.64
N ARG A 387 -13.70 8.35 -11.88
CA ARG A 387 -13.03 7.73 -13.03
C ARG A 387 -12.28 8.77 -13.87
N THR A 388 -11.06 8.41 -14.28
CA THR A 388 -10.31 9.13 -15.30
C THR A 388 -9.40 8.17 -16.07
N GLU A 389 -9.29 8.36 -17.37
CA GLU A 389 -8.32 7.64 -18.21
C GLU A 389 -7.02 8.44 -18.36
N LYS A 390 -7.00 9.68 -17.89
CA LYS A 390 -5.85 10.58 -17.92
C LYS A 390 -4.90 10.31 -16.75
N ASP A 391 -3.61 10.61 -16.95
CA ASP A 391 -2.63 10.60 -15.87
C ASP A 391 -2.95 11.69 -14.85
N VAL A 392 -3.07 11.33 -13.56
CA VAL A 392 -3.48 12.31 -12.53
C VAL A 392 -2.39 13.32 -12.19
N PHE A 393 -1.14 13.09 -12.58
CA PHE A 393 -0.03 14.01 -12.35
C PHE A 393 0.31 14.88 -13.55
N GLU A 394 0.19 14.34 -14.77
CA GLU A 394 0.57 15.02 -15.99
C GLU A 394 -0.58 15.87 -16.55
N ASP A 395 -1.84 15.40 -16.40
CA ASP A 395 -3.02 16.03 -16.99
C ASP A 395 -3.80 16.97 -16.05
N PHE A 396 -3.46 17.00 -14.74
CA PHE A 396 -4.16 17.82 -13.75
C PHE A 396 -3.18 18.57 -12.84
N THR A 397 -3.48 19.83 -12.54
CA THR A 397 -2.82 20.54 -11.44
C THR A 397 -3.19 19.91 -10.08
N GLU A 398 -2.46 20.25 -9.03
CA GLU A 398 -2.78 19.76 -7.69
C GLU A 398 -4.17 20.23 -7.22
N GLU A 399 -4.52 21.48 -7.52
CA GLU A 399 -5.83 22.06 -7.18
C GLU A 399 -6.97 21.36 -7.93
N GLU A 400 -6.81 21.12 -9.25
CA GLU A 400 -7.81 20.41 -10.06
C GLU A 400 -8.00 18.99 -9.59
N ARG A 401 -6.89 18.28 -9.33
CA ARG A 401 -6.90 16.89 -8.85
C ARG A 401 -7.62 16.79 -7.49
N ASN A 402 -7.27 17.66 -6.55
CA ASN A 402 -7.87 17.65 -5.22
C ASN A 402 -9.36 18.02 -5.25
N ALA A 403 -9.75 18.95 -6.13
CA ALA A 403 -11.15 19.35 -6.31
C ALA A 403 -12.00 18.24 -6.94
N ARG A 404 -11.45 17.48 -7.90
CA ARG A 404 -12.19 16.43 -8.61
C ARG A 404 -12.22 15.11 -7.86
N PHE A 405 -11.06 14.65 -7.38
CA PHE A 405 -10.87 13.28 -6.87
C PHE A 405 -10.69 13.22 -5.35
N GLY A 406 -10.67 14.36 -4.68
CA GLY A 406 -10.43 14.48 -3.24
C GLY A 406 -8.94 14.49 -2.87
N ALA A 407 -8.59 15.28 -1.87
CA ALA A 407 -7.24 15.36 -1.33
C ALA A 407 -6.92 14.15 -0.44
N ALA A 408 -5.74 13.56 -0.61
CA ALA A 408 -5.25 12.55 0.30
C ALA A 408 -4.89 13.16 1.66
N PRO A 409 -5.04 12.43 2.78
CA PRO A 409 -4.57 12.88 4.08
C PRO A 409 -3.04 13.03 4.06
N ALA A 410 -2.53 14.11 4.63
CA ALA A 410 -1.11 14.43 4.65
C ALA A 410 -0.38 13.88 5.89
N THR A 411 -1.10 13.54 6.95
CA THR A 411 -0.57 12.99 8.20
C THR A 411 -1.36 11.78 8.69
N VAL A 412 -0.75 10.99 9.57
CA VAL A 412 -1.42 9.84 10.20
C VAL A 412 -2.63 10.30 11.03
N TRP A 413 -2.52 11.46 11.69
CA TRP A 413 -3.64 12.05 12.41
C TRP A 413 -4.84 12.37 11.52
N GLU A 414 -4.59 13.05 10.40
CA GLU A 414 -5.66 13.35 9.42
C GLU A 414 -6.28 12.09 8.86
N ASN A 415 -5.45 11.07 8.55
CA ASN A 415 -5.93 9.80 8.02
C ASN A 415 -6.85 9.08 9.01
N LEU A 416 -6.46 8.99 10.28
CA LEU A 416 -7.27 8.35 11.33
C LEU A 416 -8.57 9.09 11.63
N ARG A 417 -8.64 10.40 11.39
CA ARG A 417 -9.88 11.16 11.49
C ARG A 417 -10.96 10.71 10.52
N GLY A 418 -10.62 9.95 9.48
CA GLY A 418 -11.59 9.30 8.61
C GLY A 418 -12.65 8.53 9.39
N PHE A 419 -12.27 7.81 10.46
CA PHE A 419 -13.21 7.06 11.29
C PHE A 419 -14.23 7.92 12.04
N THR A 420 -13.89 9.14 12.40
CA THR A 420 -14.82 10.06 13.11
C THR A 420 -15.55 10.99 12.16
N LYS A 421 -14.94 11.31 11.01
CA LYS A 421 -15.50 12.24 10.03
C LYS A 421 -16.58 11.60 9.15
N TYR A 422 -16.48 10.28 8.91
CA TYR A 422 -17.36 9.54 8.00
C TYR A 422 -18.04 8.34 8.70
N PRO A 423 -18.93 8.58 9.69
CA PRO A 423 -19.54 7.50 10.47
C PRO A 423 -20.40 6.56 9.62
N GLU A 424 -21.02 7.03 8.54
CA GLU A 424 -21.77 6.21 7.60
C GLU A 424 -20.87 5.22 6.83
N LYS A 425 -19.64 5.64 6.47
CA LYS A 425 -18.64 4.77 5.82
C LYS A 425 -18.05 3.77 6.81
N VAL A 426 -17.90 4.17 8.09
CA VAL A 426 -17.53 3.25 9.16
C VAL A 426 -18.61 2.19 9.34
N ALA A 427 -19.89 2.58 9.32
CA ALA A 427 -21.00 1.63 9.39
C ALA A 427 -20.98 0.62 8.23
N ALA A 428 -20.66 1.05 7.02
CA ALA A 428 -20.53 0.19 5.85
C ALA A 428 -19.48 -0.90 6.03
N ILE A 429 -18.29 -0.59 6.56
CA ILE A 429 -17.24 -1.60 6.80
C ILE A 429 -17.45 -2.41 8.07
N SER A 430 -18.29 -1.94 9.01
CA SER A 430 -18.54 -2.55 10.33
C SER A 430 -19.73 -3.51 10.35
N GLY A 431 -20.43 -3.67 9.22
CA GLY A 431 -21.66 -4.48 9.13
C GLY A 431 -21.55 -5.79 9.90
N ASP A 432 -22.62 -6.15 10.65
CA ASP A 432 -22.73 -7.32 11.52
C ASP A 432 -21.57 -7.51 12.52
N GLY A 433 -20.95 -6.39 12.96
CA GLY A 433 -19.91 -6.43 13.98
C GLY A 433 -18.55 -6.94 13.47
N VAL A 434 -18.27 -6.83 12.18
CA VAL A 434 -16.95 -7.15 11.60
C VAL A 434 -15.88 -6.25 12.23
N PHE A 435 -16.06 -4.92 12.12
CA PHE A 435 -15.27 -3.96 12.89
C PHE A 435 -16.12 -3.43 14.05
N SER A 436 -15.83 -3.88 15.25
CA SER A 436 -16.46 -3.29 16.45
C SER A 436 -15.87 -1.91 16.74
N GLU A 437 -16.62 -1.04 17.42
CA GLU A 437 -16.14 0.26 17.90
C GLU A 437 -14.83 0.11 18.69
N ALA A 438 -14.78 -0.86 19.61
CA ALA A 438 -13.57 -1.17 20.39
C ALA A 438 -12.37 -1.59 19.53
N SER A 439 -12.59 -2.28 18.40
CA SER A 439 -11.50 -2.66 17.49
C SER A 439 -10.95 -1.47 16.72
N ILE A 440 -11.81 -0.55 16.28
CA ILE A 440 -11.42 0.71 15.61
C ILE A 440 -10.71 1.62 16.59
N GLU A 441 -11.21 1.78 17.82
CA GLU A 441 -10.57 2.55 18.87
C GLU A 441 -9.18 2.01 19.21
N SER A 442 -9.07 0.70 19.43
CA SER A 442 -7.80 0.03 19.72
C SER A 442 -6.78 0.22 18.58
N TYR A 443 -7.22 0.10 17.33
CA TYR A 443 -6.39 0.35 16.17
C TYR A 443 -5.94 1.83 16.09
N THR A 444 -6.85 2.75 16.34
CA THR A 444 -6.56 4.20 16.36
C THR A 444 -5.50 4.53 17.40
N VAL A 445 -5.64 4.02 18.63
CA VAL A 445 -4.63 4.20 19.71
C VAL A 445 -3.27 3.61 19.30
N TYR A 446 -3.27 2.41 18.70
CA TYR A 446 -2.04 1.79 18.20
C TYR A 446 -1.35 2.66 17.13
N ALA A 447 -2.08 3.08 16.11
CA ALA A 447 -1.51 3.87 15.00
C ALA A 447 -1.01 5.24 15.46
N LEU A 448 -1.73 5.91 16.37
CA LEU A 448 -1.29 7.17 16.98
C LEU A 448 -0.02 6.98 17.82
N THR A 449 0.06 5.91 18.59
CA THR A 449 1.25 5.60 19.41
C THR A 449 2.46 5.32 18.52
N GLN A 450 2.26 4.58 17.44
CA GLN A 450 3.30 4.31 16.45
C GLN A 450 3.75 5.62 15.77
N TRP A 451 2.84 6.47 15.33
CA TRP A 451 3.15 7.77 14.73
C TRP A 451 3.96 8.67 15.67
N LYS A 452 3.56 8.80 16.94
CA LYS A 452 4.32 9.53 17.97
C LYS A 452 5.73 8.97 18.12
N THR A 453 5.86 7.65 18.24
CA THR A 453 7.15 6.96 18.40
C THR A 453 8.03 7.16 17.16
N GLU A 454 7.48 7.10 15.97
CA GLU A 454 8.19 7.36 14.72
C GLU A 454 8.72 8.80 14.65
N LEU A 455 7.90 9.79 14.98
CA LEU A 455 8.33 11.19 15.01
C LEU A 455 9.44 11.41 16.05
N HIS A 456 9.29 10.91 17.29
CA HIS A 456 10.27 11.09 18.35
C HIS A 456 11.59 10.37 18.12
N ASN A 457 11.53 9.10 17.71
CA ASN A 457 12.69 8.20 17.78
C ASN A 457 13.37 8.00 16.42
N ARG A 458 12.71 8.36 15.31
CA ARG A 458 13.25 8.22 13.96
C ARG A 458 13.31 9.57 13.23
N THR A 459 12.19 10.19 12.96
CA THR A 459 12.11 11.36 12.05
C THR A 459 12.88 12.56 12.60
N ILE A 460 12.64 12.94 13.84
CA ILE A 460 13.33 14.08 14.47
C ILE A 460 14.84 13.82 14.61
N PRO A 461 15.31 12.67 15.12
CA PRO A 461 16.73 12.34 15.12
C PRO A 461 17.40 12.32 13.74
N GLU A 462 16.72 11.82 12.72
CA GLU A 462 17.22 11.83 11.34
C GLU A 462 17.37 13.26 10.82
N TYR A 463 16.37 14.11 10.98
CA TYR A 463 16.44 15.51 10.60
C TYR A 463 17.55 16.27 11.35
N MET A 464 17.72 16.00 12.65
CA MET A 464 18.83 16.58 13.42
C MET A 464 20.20 16.16 12.89
N ARG A 465 20.35 14.91 12.45
CA ARG A 465 21.58 14.40 11.85
C ARG A 465 21.85 15.10 10.51
N ASP A 466 20.83 15.21 9.64
CA ASP A 466 20.92 15.91 8.36
C ASP A 466 21.33 17.38 8.57
N ILE A 467 20.63 18.10 9.47
CA ILE A 467 20.92 19.50 9.78
C ILE A 467 22.37 19.71 10.29
N ARG A 468 22.87 18.79 11.12
CA ARG A 468 24.27 18.82 11.59
C ARG A 468 25.26 18.53 10.47
N GLY A 469 24.87 17.72 9.47
CA GLY A 469 25.67 17.42 8.29
C GLY A 469 25.80 18.59 7.31
N TYR A 470 24.90 19.58 7.36
CA TYR A 470 24.97 20.78 6.54
C TYR A 470 25.98 21.76 7.16
N VAL A 471 27.21 21.75 6.65
CA VAL A 471 28.33 22.55 7.12
C VAL A 471 28.71 23.61 6.10
N LYS A 472 29.33 24.71 6.55
CA LYS A 472 29.93 25.72 5.68
C LYS A 472 31.10 25.10 4.92
N LEU A 473 31.15 25.30 3.61
CA LEU A 473 32.16 24.71 2.72
C LEU A 473 33.08 25.77 2.09
N HIS A 474 32.58 27.00 1.88
CA HIS A 474 33.40 28.09 1.34
C HIS A 474 34.34 28.69 2.39
N GLY A 475 35.51 29.12 1.93
CA GLY A 475 36.56 29.83 2.69
C GLY A 475 36.62 31.31 2.35
N ASP A 476 37.85 31.82 2.22
CA ASP A 476 38.15 33.23 1.90
C ASP A 476 37.88 33.58 0.44
N ASP A 477 37.71 32.59 -0.42
CA ASP A 477 37.38 32.68 -1.83
C ASP A 477 35.87 32.76 -2.13
N ALA A 478 35.05 32.92 -1.08
CA ALA A 478 33.58 32.98 -1.20
C ALA A 478 33.12 34.13 -2.07
N THR A 479 32.18 33.83 -2.95
CA THR A 479 31.43 34.86 -3.68
C THR A 479 30.24 35.36 -2.83
N ASP A 480 29.63 36.48 -3.23
CA ASP A 480 28.39 36.98 -2.64
C ASP A 480 27.28 35.93 -2.71
N TYR A 481 27.22 35.11 -3.77
CA TYR A 481 26.29 34.00 -3.93
C TYR A 481 26.46 32.91 -2.86
N ASP A 482 27.71 32.55 -2.53
CA ASP A 482 28.00 31.57 -1.48
C ASP A 482 27.59 32.07 -0.10
N ILE A 483 27.87 33.35 0.17
CA ILE A 483 27.53 34.00 1.42
C ILE A 483 26.01 34.07 1.61
N ASP A 484 25.28 34.59 0.62
CA ASP A 484 23.81 34.71 0.65
C ASP A 484 23.12 33.34 0.84
N ASN A 485 23.52 32.31 0.09
CA ASN A 485 22.97 30.95 0.26
C ASN A 485 23.26 30.39 1.64
N TRP A 486 24.48 30.61 2.18
CA TRP A 486 24.82 30.10 3.50
C TRP A 486 24.07 30.84 4.63
N GLU A 487 23.81 32.13 4.50
CA GLU A 487 22.97 32.88 5.43
C GLU A 487 21.54 32.36 5.46
N LYS A 488 20.93 32.11 4.28
CA LYS A 488 19.61 31.47 4.17
C LYS A 488 19.56 30.09 4.81
N ILE A 489 20.57 29.25 4.53
CA ILE A 489 20.71 27.92 5.13
C ILE A 489 20.82 28.03 6.66
N THR A 490 21.65 28.94 7.17
CA THR A 490 21.87 29.12 8.61
C THR A 490 20.58 29.61 9.30
N SER A 491 19.89 30.58 8.72
CA SER A 491 18.60 31.08 9.24
C SER A 491 17.58 29.94 9.36
N LEU A 492 17.43 29.14 8.30
CA LEU A 492 16.48 28.03 8.29
C LEU A 492 16.87 26.90 9.28
N LYS A 493 18.18 26.61 9.41
CA LYS A 493 18.68 25.67 10.44
C LYS A 493 18.31 26.13 11.85
N TYR A 494 18.40 27.42 12.14
CA TYR A 494 18.04 27.96 13.46
C TYR A 494 16.55 27.85 13.69
N GLU A 495 15.74 28.24 12.72
CA GLU A 495 14.29 28.11 12.83
C GLU A 495 13.84 26.68 13.11
N ILE A 496 14.42 25.71 12.42
CA ILE A 496 14.06 24.30 12.57
C ILE A 496 14.58 23.71 13.88
N ALA A 497 15.87 23.94 14.23
CA ALA A 497 16.56 23.11 15.21
C ALA A 497 17.17 23.87 16.41
N LYS A 498 17.17 25.21 16.43
CA LYS A 498 17.85 25.99 17.49
C LYS A 498 16.91 26.95 18.20
N SER A 499 16.52 26.59 19.40
CA SER A 499 15.71 27.48 20.26
C SER A 499 16.53 28.64 20.80
N SER A 500 15.89 29.80 20.94
CA SER A 500 16.39 30.96 21.72
C SER A 500 15.62 31.08 23.02
N LEU A 501 16.00 32.03 23.86
CA LEU A 501 15.30 32.32 25.13
C LEU A 501 13.83 32.77 24.85
N SER A 502 13.60 33.46 23.75
CA SER A 502 12.29 34.02 23.40
C SER A 502 11.46 33.16 22.47
N LYS A 503 12.08 32.19 21.73
CA LYS A 503 11.39 31.42 20.70
C LYS A 503 11.87 29.98 20.68
N LYS A 504 10.96 29.02 20.85
CA LYS A 504 11.23 27.60 20.63
C LYS A 504 11.35 27.30 19.14
N CYS A 505 12.35 26.49 18.77
CA CYS A 505 12.50 25.99 17.40
C CYS A 505 11.40 25.01 17.05
N LEU A 506 11.25 24.75 15.74
CA LEU A 506 10.17 23.91 15.23
C LEU A 506 10.21 22.49 15.77
N LEU A 507 11.40 21.84 15.85
CA LEU A 507 11.55 20.51 16.42
C LEU A 507 11.09 20.44 17.89
N ALA A 508 11.39 21.49 18.68
CA ALA A 508 10.94 21.56 20.08
C ALA A 508 9.42 21.72 20.19
N ARG A 509 8.82 22.51 19.29
CA ARG A 509 7.35 22.71 19.23
C ARG A 509 6.62 21.42 18.86
N VAL A 510 7.16 20.64 17.87
CA VAL A 510 6.60 19.32 17.50
C VAL A 510 6.62 18.37 18.70
N LYS A 511 7.77 18.25 19.38
CA LYS A 511 7.88 17.40 20.58
C LYS A 511 6.89 17.80 21.66
N GLU A 512 6.82 19.07 21.98
CA GLU A 512 5.88 19.61 23.00
C GLU A 512 4.43 19.27 22.65
N ALA A 513 4.01 19.46 21.40
CA ALA A 513 2.66 19.11 20.97
C ALA A 513 2.36 17.62 21.11
N LEU A 514 3.32 16.75 20.78
CA LEU A 514 3.20 15.31 20.96
C LEU A 514 3.11 14.89 22.43
N ASP A 515 3.95 15.50 23.29
CA ASP A 515 4.02 15.21 24.73
C ASP A 515 2.75 15.68 25.47
N CYS A 516 2.19 16.84 25.07
CA CYS A 516 0.93 17.35 25.60
C CYS A 516 -0.32 16.64 25.04
N GLY A 517 -0.17 15.79 24.02
CA GLY A 517 -1.29 15.12 23.37
C GLY A 517 -2.13 16.03 22.45
N ASP A 518 -1.62 17.21 22.06
CA ASP A 518 -2.25 18.09 21.08
C ASP A 518 -1.94 17.60 19.66
N LEU A 519 -2.69 16.57 19.25
CA LEU A 519 -2.44 15.83 18.02
C LEU A 519 -2.68 16.66 16.76
N GLN A 520 -3.67 17.58 16.77
CA GLN A 520 -3.90 18.47 15.64
C GLN A 520 -2.71 19.41 15.46
N ARG A 521 -2.26 20.04 16.52
CA ARG A 521 -1.07 20.91 16.47
C ARG A 521 0.19 20.13 16.07
N ALA A 522 0.35 18.92 16.56
CA ALA A 522 1.48 18.06 16.17
C ALA A 522 1.47 17.74 14.67
N SER A 523 0.28 17.47 14.12
CA SER A 523 0.04 17.25 12.69
C SER A 523 0.43 18.47 11.85
N ASP A 524 -0.07 19.65 12.21
CA ASP A 524 0.22 20.90 11.49
C ASP A 524 1.71 21.24 11.52
N LEU A 525 2.34 21.11 12.70
CA LEU A 525 3.77 21.35 12.87
C LEU A 525 4.64 20.31 12.15
N GLN A 526 4.18 19.08 12.02
CA GLN A 526 4.86 18.05 11.20
C GLN A 526 4.92 18.47 9.73
N LEU A 527 3.83 18.98 9.17
CA LEU A 527 3.79 19.46 7.78
C LEU A 527 4.70 20.67 7.58
N GLU A 528 4.68 21.64 8.51
CA GLU A 528 5.62 22.77 8.52
C GLU A 528 7.06 22.26 8.53
N LEU A 529 7.38 21.27 9.37
CA LEU A 529 8.71 20.69 9.50
C LEU A 529 9.17 19.99 8.21
N GLN A 530 8.31 19.20 7.58
CA GLN A 530 8.61 18.53 6.31
C GLN A 530 8.91 19.54 5.19
N SER A 531 8.08 20.58 5.08
CA SER A 531 8.26 21.65 4.10
C SER A 531 9.60 22.36 4.29
N LYS A 532 9.92 22.79 5.53
CA LYS A 532 11.17 23.48 5.83
C LYS A 532 12.41 22.59 5.65
N MET A 533 12.32 21.31 5.96
CA MET A 533 13.41 20.35 5.70
C MET A 533 13.65 20.16 4.20
N SER A 534 12.59 20.11 3.39
CA SER A 534 12.71 20.06 1.94
C SER A 534 13.39 21.34 1.39
N MET A 535 12.96 22.51 1.85
CA MET A 535 13.61 23.80 1.48
C MET A 535 15.09 23.80 1.87
N LEU A 536 15.43 23.35 3.08
CA LEU A 536 16.80 23.31 3.57
C LEU A 536 17.69 22.38 2.74
N ARG A 537 17.18 21.21 2.36
CA ARG A 537 17.90 20.27 1.47
C ARG A 537 18.15 20.87 0.10
N ASN A 538 17.17 21.52 -0.50
CA ASN A 538 17.28 22.17 -1.79
C ASN A 538 18.29 23.32 -1.77
N LEU A 539 18.23 24.19 -0.76
CA LEU A 539 19.18 25.28 -0.56
C LEU A 539 20.61 24.74 -0.40
N TYR A 540 20.80 23.71 0.41
CA TYR A 540 22.12 23.13 0.62
C TYR A 540 22.65 22.44 -0.65
N SER A 541 21.78 21.78 -1.41
CA SER A 541 22.14 21.20 -2.70
C SER A 541 22.58 22.28 -3.70
N THR A 542 21.87 23.40 -3.78
CA THR A 542 22.23 24.55 -4.63
C THR A 542 23.55 25.18 -4.21
N TYR A 543 23.72 25.42 -2.91
CA TYR A 543 24.97 25.93 -2.33
C TYR A 543 26.17 25.06 -2.68
N ARG A 544 26.05 23.74 -2.56
CA ARG A 544 27.14 22.80 -2.88
C ARG A 544 27.55 22.85 -4.36
N LYS A 545 26.59 23.05 -5.26
CA LYS A 545 26.89 23.06 -6.73
C LYS A 545 27.78 24.20 -7.15
N ASN A 546 27.83 25.30 -6.40
CA ASN A 546 28.69 26.45 -6.71
C ASN A 546 30.14 26.26 -6.25
N LEU A 547 30.43 25.20 -5.51
CA LEU A 547 31.75 24.94 -4.92
C LEU A 547 32.60 23.93 -5.74
N PHE A 548 32.11 23.52 -6.91
CA PHE A 548 32.77 22.57 -7.80
C PHE A 548 32.92 23.13 -9.20
#